data_6db653bc9d2760bcb1571daa0ea4cc5d
#
_entry.id   6db653bc9d2760bcb1571daa0ea4cc5d
#
_cell.length_a   1.000
_cell.length_b   1.000
_cell.length_c   1.000
_cell.angle_alpha   90.00
_cell.angle_beta   90.00
_cell.angle_gamma   90.00
#
_symmetry.space_group_name_H-M   'P 1'
#
loop_
_entity.id
_entity.type
_entity.pdbx_description
1 polymer ?
#
loop_
_entity_poly.entity_id
_entity_poly.type
_entity_poly.pdbx_seq_one_letter_code
_entity_poly.pdbx_strand_id
1 'polypeptide(L)'
;MPLRHVRSMSEEPILLEAAARNDRDTLAVQFTILLNRNPDYAQVRWLAPDGMERVRIDRQGQHLWRVTDDQLQNKGERYYFRDAMALPWERVYVSPLDLNVEHGVIDRPFNPMIRIAKRLRLGGHDLGLLLINV
;
A
#
# COMPACT_ATOMS: atom_id res chain seq x y z
N MET A 1 -9.61 8.34 9.29
CA MET A 1 -8.51 9.24 8.86
C MET A 1 -7.38 8.45 8.24
N PRO A 2 -7.12 8.60 6.93
CA PRO A 2 -6.11 7.81 6.23
C PRO A 2 -4.69 7.97 6.79
N LEU A 3 -4.30 9.20 7.17
CA LEU A 3 -2.97 9.44 7.75
C LEU A 3 -2.77 8.68 9.07
N ARG A 4 -3.80 8.69 9.92
CA ARG A 4 -3.76 7.96 11.19
C ARG A 4 -3.67 6.46 10.96
N HIS A 5 -4.45 5.94 10.02
CA HIS A 5 -4.47 4.51 9.73
C HIS A 5 -3.13 4.01 9.20
N VAL A 6 -2.53 4.74 8.24
CA VAL A 6 -1.24 4.31 7.70
C VAL A 6 -0.15 4.38 8.76
N ARG A 7 -0.16 5.41 9.62
CA ARG A 7 0.79 5.51 10.71
C ARG A 7 0.61 4.39 11.73
N SER A 8 -0.62 4.18 12.17
CA SER A 8 -0.94 3.15 13.16
C SER A 8 -0.57 1.75 12.67
N MET A 9 -0.97 1.40 11.44
CA MET A 9 -0.66 0.09 10.86
C MET A 9 0.83 -0.10 10.63
N SER A 10 1.54 0.94 10.20
CA SER A 10 2.97 0.86 9.92
C SER A 10 3.83 0.62 11.17
N GLU A 11 3.27 0.84 12.34
CA GLU A 11 3.93 0.64 13.63
C GLU A 11 3.40 -0.60 14.36
N GLU A 12 2.40 -1.28 13.81
CA GLU A 12 1.77 -2.44 14.44
C GLU A 12 2.72 -3.65 14.45
N PRO A 13 3.08 -4.20 15.63
CA PRO A 13 4.04 -5.32 15.70
C PRO A 13 3.61 -6.54 14.90
N ILE A 14 2.31 -6.89 14.90
CA ILE A 14 1.82 -8.05 14.18
C ILE A 14 2.06 -7.88 12.67
N LEU A 15 1.79 -6.69 12.13
CA LEU A 15 2.01 -6.40 10.72
C LEU A 15 3.51 -6.43 10.38
N LEU A 16 4.35 -5.78 11.20
CA LEU A 16 5.79 -5.73 10.94
C LEU A 16 6.43 -7.11 11.02
N GLU A 17 6.08 -7.91 12.01
CA GLU A 17 6.59 -9.27 12.14
C GLU A 17 6.14 -10.15 10.99
N ALA A 18 4.89 -10.03 10.56
CA ALA A 18 4.38 -10.76 9.41
C ALA A 18 5.13 -10.37 8.13
N ALA A 19 5.36 -9.08 7.92
CA ALA A 19 6.13 -8.60 6.76
C ALA A 19 7.57 -9.14 6.81
N ALA A 20 8.20 -9.13 7.98
CA ALA A 20 9.57 -9.59 8.14
C ALA A 20 9.75 -11.07 7.77
N ARG A 21 8.75 -11.92 8.07
CA ARG A 21 8.78 -13.34 7.70
C ARG A 21 8.04 -13.65 6.40
N ASN A 22 7.64 -12.61 5.67
CA ASN A 22 6.88 -12.73 4.42
C ASN A 22 5.55 -13.51 4.58
N ASP A 23 4.88 -13.30 5.69
CA ASP A 23 3.55 -13.85 5.94
C ASP A 23 2.51 -12.94 5.29
N ARG A 24 2.31 -13.14 4.00
CA ARG A 24 1.47 -12.30 3.17
C ARG A 24 -0.01 -12.43 3.50
N ASP A 25 -0.42 -13.61 3.94
CA ASP A 25 -1.82 -13.87 4.29
C ASP A 25 -2.27 -13.03 5.48
N THR A 26 -1.42 -12.89 6.50
CA THR A 26 -1.73 -12.03 7.65
C THR A 26 -1.92 -10.58 7.23
N LEU A 27 -1.05 -10.05 6.35
CA LEU A 27 -1.22 -8.69 5.84
C LEU A 27 -2.50 -8.55 5.01
N ALA A 28 -2.82 -9.54 4.18
CA ALA A 28 -4.02 -9.52 3.37
C ALA A 28 -5.29 -9.44 4.24
N VAL A 29 -5.33 -10.18 5.34
CA VAL A 29 -6.45 -10.13 6.29
C VAL A 29 -6.58 -8.74 6.91
N GLN A 30 -5.48 -8.17 7.37
CA GLN A 30 -5.49 -6.84 7.99
C GLN A 30 -5.90 -5.75 7.01
N PHE A 31 -5.42 -5.83 5.78
CA PHE A 31 -5.79 -4.89 4.72
C PHE A 31 -7.26 -4.99 4.37
N THR A 32 -7.80 -6.21 4.30
CA THR A 32 -9.22 -6.43 4.02
C THR A 32 -10.09 -5.83 5.13
N ILE A 33 -9.71 -6.01 6.38
CA ILE A 33 -10.43 -5.41 7.52
C ILE A 33 -10.41 -3.88 7.40
N LEU A 34 -9.28 -3.29 7.08
CA LEU A 34 -9.16 -1.84 6.94
C LEU A 34 -10.11 -1.32 5.85
N LEU A 35 -10.12 -1.96 4.69
CA LEU A 35 -10.99 -1.56 3.57
C LEU A 35 -12.46 -1.76 3.89
N ASN A 36 -12.82 -2.82 4.61
CA ASN A 36 -14.21 -3.04 5.02
C ASN A 36 -14.72 -1.93 5.93
N ARG A 37 -13.87 -1.36 6.76
CA ARG A 37 -14.23 -0.30 7.69
C ARG A 37 -14.19 1.09 7.08
N ASN A 38 -13.59 1.24 5.91
CA ASN A 38 -13.35 2.55 5.30
C ASN A 38 -13.74 2.52 3.82
N PRO A 39 -15.04 2.76 3.51
CA PRO A 39 -15.54 2.68 2.13
C PRO A 39 -14.85 3.63 1.15
N ASP A 40 -14.22 4.70 1.65
CA ASP A 40 -13.52 5.69 0.82
C ASP A 40 -12.13 5.23 0.36
N TYR A 41 -11.60 4.14 0.95
CA TYR A 41 -10.30 3.61 0.57
C TYR A 41 -10.46 2.66 -0.61
N ALA A 42 -9.73 2.93 -1.68
CA ALA A 42 -9.83 2.16 -2.93
C ALA A 42 -8.89 0.96 -2.96
N GLN A 43 -7.75 1.05 -2.27
CA GLN A 43 -6.72 0.03 -2.39
C GLN A 43 -5.74 0.12 -1.23
N VAL A 44 -5.28 -1.02 -0.73
CA VAL A 44 -4.18 -1.11 0.25
C VAL A 44 -3.15 -2.08 -0.27
N ARG A 45 -1.87 -1.69 -0.18
CA ARG A 45 -0.76 -2.48 -0.71
C ARG A 45 0.43 -2.51 0.25
N TRP A 46 1.15 -3.62 0.22
CA TRP A 46 2.52 -3.73 0.71
C TRP A 46 3.44 -3.90 -0.47
N LEU A 47 4.40 -2.96 -0.64
CA LEU A 47 5.44 -3.02 -1.65
C LEU A 47 6.77 -3.36 -0.98
N ALA A 48 7.52 -4.28 -1.59
CA ALA A 48 8.87 -4.60 -1.14
C ALA A 48 9.82 -3.41 -1.33
N PRO A 49 11.02 -3.43 -0.73
CA PRO A 49 11.98 -2.33 -0.89
C PRO A 49 12.37 -2.02 -2.34
N ASP A 50 12.23 -2.98 -3.26
CA ASP A 50 12.48 -2.77 -4.70
C ASP A 50 11.26 -2.26 -5.45
N GLY A 51 10.13 -2.06 -4.76
CA GLY A 51 8.88 -1.57 -5.36
C GLY A 51 7.94 -2.66 -5.85
N MET A 52 8.29 -3.94 -5.74
CA MET A 52 7.40 -5.03 -6.15
C MET A 52 6.23 -5.15 -5.19
N GLU A 53 5.01 -5.13 -5.72
CA GLU A 53 3.81 -5.39 -4.94
C GLU A 53 3.87 -6.81 -4.38
N ARG A 54 3.69 -6.95 -3.07
CA ARG A 54 3.67 -8.25 -2.41
C ARG A 54 2.29 -8.66 -1.96
N VAL A 55 1.51 -7.70 -1.49
CA VAL A 55 0.10 -7.88 -1.11
C VAL A 55 -0.67 -6.68 -1.61
N ARG A 56 -1.79 -6.94 -2.25
CA ARG A 56 -2.66 -5.88 -2.77
C ARG A 56 -4.11 -6.30 -2.63
N ILE A 57 -4.89 -5.47 -1.95
CA ILE A 57 -6.34 -5.63 -1.83
C ILE A 57 -6.99 -4.46 -2.56
N ASP A 58 -7.86 -4.77 -3.51
CA ASP A 58 -8.58 -3.80 -4.33
C ASP A 58 -10.06 -3.77 -3.96
N ARG A 59 -10.68 -2.64 -4.28
CA ARG A 59 -12.13 -2.42 -4.11
C ARG A 59 -12.75 -2.02 -5.43
N GLN A 60 -13.93 -2.59 -5.69
CA GLN A 60 -14.87 -2.08 -6.69
C GLN A 60 -16.26 -2.06 -6.05
N GLY A 61 -16.74 -0.86 -5.72
CA GLY A 61 -17.97 -0.72 -4.93
C GLY A 61 -17.81 -1.36 -3.56
N GLN A 62 -18.68 -2.31 -3.25
CA GLN A 62 -18.60 -3.07 -1.99
C GLN A 62 -17.82 -4.38 -2.11
N HIS A 63 -17.35 -4.68 -3.32
CA HIS A 63 -16.57 -5.89 -3.56
C HIS A 63 -15.09 -5.65 -3.31
N LEU A 64 -14.51 -6.46 -2.41
CA LEU A 64 -13.08 -6.47 -2.12
C LEU A 64 -12.47 -7.77 -2.60
N TRP A 65 -11.24 -7.73 -3.11
CA TRP A 65 -10.53 -8.96 -3.47
C TRP A 65 -9.02 -8.77 -3.33
N ARG A 66 -8.35 -9.88 -3.04
CA ARG A 66 -6.89 -9.94 -3.08
C ARG A 66 -6.44 -10.17 -4.52
N VAL A 67 -5.58 -9.29 -5.00
CA VAL A 67 -5.00 -9.43 -6.34
C VAL A 67 -4.09 -10.65 -6.37
N THR A 68 -4.24 -11.48 -7.39
CA THR A 68 -3.45 -12.71 -7.53
C THR A 68 -2.00 -12.40 -7.90
N ASP A 69 -1.08 -13.29 -7.54
CA ASP A 69 0.36 -13.04 -7.68
C ASP A 69 0.77 -12.72 -9.12
N ASP A 70 0.14 -13.34 -10.11
CA ASP A 70 0.42 -13.10 -11.52
C ASP A 70 -0.01 -11.70 -11.99
N GLN A 71 -0.83 -11.00 -11.23
CA GLN A 71 -1.29 -9.65 -11.52
C GLN A 71 -0.57 -8.57 -10.70
N LEU A 72 0.27 -8.96 -9.75
CA LEU A 72 1.07 -8.01 -8.98
C LEU A 72 2.13 -7.37 -9.87
N GLN A 73 2.39 -6.08 -9.65
CA GLN A 73 3.25 -5.27 -10.51
C GLN A 73 4.40 -4.66 -9.70
N ASN A 74 5.52 -4.40 -10.39
CA ASN A 74 6.60 -3.61 -9.79
C ASN A 74 6.30 -2.13 -10.02
N LYS A 75 6.22 -1.37 -8.92
CA LYS A 75 5.96 0.07 -8.92
C LYS A 75 7.21 0.89 -8.59
N GLY A 76 8.39 0.27 -8.63
CA GLY A 76 9.66 0.91 -8.23
C GLY A 76 10.02 2.13 -9.05
N GLU A 77 9.53 2.26 -10.28
CA GLU A 77 9.78 3.42 -11.13
C GLU A 77 8.73 4.52 -10.99
N ARG A 78 7.64 4.25 -10.26
CA ARG A 78 6.62 5.27 -10.03
C ARG A 78 7.13 6.34 -9.06
N TYR A 79 6.78 7.60 -9.35
CA TYR A 79 7.25 8.75 -8.57
C TYR A 79 6.89 8.62 -7.08
N TYR A 80 5.67 8.16 -6.78
CA TYR A 80 5.20 8.08 -5.38
C TYR A 80 6.01 7.06 -4.56
N PHE A 81 6.47 5.98 -5.19
CA PHE A 81 7.32 5.01 -4.52
C PHE A 81 8.69 5.63 -4.18
N ARG A 82 9.31 6.26 -5.15
CA ARG A 82 10.62 6.91 -4.95
C ARG A 82 10.54 8.03 -3.92
N ASP A 83 9.51 8.88 -4.01
CA ASP A 83 9.32 9.98 -3.07
C ASP A 83 9.10 9.48 -1.65
N ALA A 84 8.24 8.47 -1.47
CA ALA A 84 7.96 7.91 -0.16
C ALA A 84 9.19 7.23 0.45
N MET A 85 9.94 6.47 -0.36
CA MET A 85 11.14 5.76 0.11
C MET A 85 12.29 6.72 0.43
N ALA A 86 12.28 7.95 -0.10
CA ALA A 86 13.27 8.97 0.19
C ALA A 86 12.99 9.73 1.49
N LEU A 87 11.81 9.59 2.07
CA LEU A 87 11.46 10.26 3.32
C LEU A 87 12.09 9.56 4.53
N PRO A 88 12.29 10.30 5.64
CA PRO A 88 12.65 9.67 6.91
C PRO A 88 11.60 8.63 7.33
N TRP A 89 12.02 7.63 8.10
CA TRP A 89 11.18 6.50 8.50
C TRP A 89 9.87 6.90 9.18
N GLU A 90 9.90 7.96 9.98
CA GLU A 90 8.73 8.39 10.76
C GLU A 90 7.76 9.28 9.98
N ARG A 91 8.09 9.66 8.75
CA ARG A 91 7.27 10.56 7.95
C ARG A 91 6.21 9.80 7.15
N VAL A 92 5.02 10.35 7.11
CA VAL A 92 3.95 9.89 6.22
C VAL A 92 4.03 10.66 4.91
N TYR A 93 4.01 9.93 3.81
CA TYR A 93 3.98 10.51 2.47
C TYR A 93 2.54 10.71 2.02
N VAL A 94 2.25 11.88 1.45
CA VAL A 94 0.95 12.17 0.81
C VAL A 94 1.24 12.64 -0.61
N SER A 95 0.71 11.92 -1.59
CA SER A 95 0.92 12.28 -3.00
C SER A 95 0.02 13.44 -3.42
N PRO A 96 0.37 14.14 -4.51
CA PRO A 96 -0.60 14.96 -5.22
C PRO A 96 -1.76 14.12 -5.74
N LEU A 97 -2.89 14.77 -6.07
CA LEU A 97 -3.98 14.11 -6.77
C LEU A 97 -3.47 13.64 -8.13
N ASP A 98 -3.73 12.37 -8.47
CA ASP A 98 -3.16 11.74 -9.64
C ASP A 98 -4.15 10.74 -10.24
N LEU A 99 -3.89 10.28 -11.46
CA LEU A 99 -4.67 9.23 -12.11
C LEU A 99 -4.07 7.87 -11.82
N ASN A 100 -4.95 6.87 -11.65
CA ASN A 100 -4.48 5.50 -11.45
C ASN A 100 -3.85 4.95 -12.74
N VAL A 101 -2.73 4.21 -12.59
CA VAL A 101 -2.01 3.60 -13.70
C VAL A 101 -1.85 2.11 -13.42
N GLU A 102 -2.35 1.28 -14.36
CA GLU A 102 -2.24 -0.17 -14.29
C GLU A 102 -1.54 -0.67 -15.56
N HIS A 103 -0.54 -1.54 -15.39
CA HIS A 103 0.26 -2.09 -16.49
C HIS A 103 0.81 -0.99 -17.43
N GLY A 104 1.20 0.16 -16.87
CA GLY A 104 1.74 1.29 -17.61
C GLY A 104 0.73 2.13 -18.36
N VAL A 105 -0.57 1.86 -18.21
CA VAL A 105 -1.65 2.57 -18.91
C VAL A 105 -2.56 3.24 -17.87
N ILE A 106 -2.99 4.47 -18.17
CA ILE A 106 -3.94 5.20 -17.33
C ILE A 106 -5.26 4.43 -17.30
N ASP A 107 -5.77 4.19 -16.07
CA ASP A 107 -7.02 3.48 -15.84
C ASP A 107 -8.22 4.24 -16.41
N ARG A 108 -9.20 3.51 -16.94
CA ARG A 108 -10.41 4.09 -17.50
C ARG A 108 -11.66 3.43 -16.91
N PRO A 109 -12.71 4.24 -16.56
CA PRO A 109 -12.74 5.71 -16.62
C PRO A 109 -11.66 6.33 -15.72
N PHE A 110 -11.30 7.58 -15.98
CA PHE A 110 -10.26 8.27 -15.19
C PHE A 110 -10.66 8.26 -13.72
N ASN A 111 -9.75 7.77 -12.89
CA ASN A 111 -9.99 7.56 -11.47
C ASN A 111 -8.90 8.30 -10.69
N PRO A 112 -9.13 9.58 -10.36
CA PRO A 112 -8.13 10.34 -9.60
C PRO A 112 -8.03 9.81 -8.18
N MET A 113 -6.81 9.74 -7.66
CA MET A 113 -6.58 9.25 -6.31
C MET A 113 -5.41 9.95 -5.63
N ILE A 114 -5.47 9.94 -4.31
CA ILE A 114 -4.37 10.37 -3.45
C ILE A 114 -3.79 9.12 -2.82
N ARG A 115 -2.47 9.03 -2.82
CA ARG A 115 -1.76 7.93 -2.19
C ARG A 115 -1.13 8.39 -0.89
N ILE A 116 -1.32 7.59 0.16
CA ILE A 116 -0.77 7.85 1.48
C ILE A 116 0.09 6.65 1.85
N ALA A 117 1.34 6.91 2.18
CA ALA A 117 2.30 5.84 2.36
C ALA A 117 3.20 6.06 3.55
N LYS A 118 3.73 4.95 4.09
CA LYS A 118 4.73 4.99 5.14
C LYS A 118 5.67 3.81 5.00
N ARG A 119 6.97 4.07 5.23
CA ARG A 119 8.00 3.04 5.20
C ARG A 119 7.82 2.09 6.38
N LEU A 120 8.11 0.82 6.13
CA LEU A 120 8.06 -0.25 7.13
C LEU A 120 9.47 -0.70 7.46
N ARG A 121 9.75 -0.85 8.76
CA ARG A 121 11.03 -1.40 9.23
C ARG A 121 10.82 -2.21 10.51
N LEU A 122 11.70 -3.18 10.72
CA LEU A 122 11.75 -3.94 11.96
C LEU A 122 13.19 -4.36 12.21
N GLY A 123 13.72 -4.06 13.40
CA GLY A 123 15.08 -4.41 13.78
C GLY A 123 16.14 -3.84 12.83
N GLY A 124 15.93 -2.64 12.29
CA GLY A 124 16.83 -2.01 11.34
C GLY A 124 16.71 -2.52 9.91
N HIS A 125 15.83 -3.49 9.63
CA HIS A 125 15.60 -4.02 8.29
C HIS A 125 14.51 -3.23 7.58
N ASP A 126 14.78 -2.84 6.33
CA ASP A 126 13.81 -2.21 5.45
C ASP A 126 12.81 -3.27 4.95
N LEU A 127 11.55 -3.11 5.27
CA LEU A 127 10.49 -4.04 4.85
C LEU A 127 9.67 -3.49 3.67
N GLY A 128 9.98 -2.29 3.20
CA GLY A 128 9.30 -1.66 2.08
C GLY A 128 8.30 -0.62 2.51
N LEU A 129 7.15 -0.61 1.86
CA LEU A 129 6.19 0.50 1.94
C LEU A 129 4.77 -0.02 2.15
N LEU A 130 4.05 0.59 3.10
CA LEU A 130 2.60 0.46 3.24
C LEU A 130 1.96 1.62 2.48
N LEU A 131 0.96 1.32 1.64
CA LEU A 131 0.40 2.30 0.71
C LEU A 131 -1.12 2.16 0.65
N ILE A 132 -1.83 3.26 0.90
CA ILE A 132 -3.29 3.35 0.81
C ILE A 132 -3.64 4.33 -0.31
N ASN A 133 -4.52 3.91 -1.21
CA ASN A 133 -5.13 4.79 -2.21
C ASN A 133 -6.50 5.24 -1.72
N VAL A 134 -6.70 6.54 -1.73
CA VAL A 134 -7.94 7.17 -1.26
C VAL A 134 -8.66 7.89 -2.40
#